data_2c8662ee1f38f34ab14068dbdf12db4d
#
_entry.id   2c8662ee1f38f34ab14068dbdf12db4d
#
_cell.length_a   1.000
_cell.length_b   1.000
_cell.length_c   1.000
_cell.angle_alpha   90.00
_cell.angle_beta   90.00
_cell.angle_gamma   90.00
#
_symmetry.space_group_name_H-M   'P 1'
#
loop_
_entity.id
_entity.type
_entity.pdbx_description
1 polymer ?
#
loop_
_entity_poly.entity_id
_entity_poly.type
_entity_poly.pdbx_seq_one_letter_code
_entity_poly.pdbx_strand_id
1 'polypeptide(L)'
;MRLFICFTSLLLSLSMYALTPAQTVWLYPDGAPDSNGYTAADEYVKNETKIYQIAEPRLDIYQPDSTPKGILLSIPGGGYSFVSSGNEGVKVAEYFVPQGYIVAVLKYRLPNNHEYIPLHDALQSIRILRDSAEVWKTPDATIGVIGFSAGGHLAASLLTHYTDSVTRPDFGILVYPVISMDSTITHAGSCKQLLGPQPTEEQRLLWSAEKQVTPQTPPCLIVACQDDPTVKIENSIRFYQALTANNVPSSLLIVPLGKHGWGFSRQFQDRDHIDKLISAFIATSCKEDYQSMHIRKETLFDRNKRTRDWAKFRRYADSNAELVTNKTKVNAVFYGNSITYNWAKMRPEFFHSHGFVGRGISGQTSSEMLVRFRQDVIELHPKNVVILCGTNDIAQNNGTISLENTMGNIISMCELAKANKIRPVLCSVLPARSFRWNPFVVDAPQQIQALNEMIKAYAAKNKILYVDYYSAMVDTDGGLKKGLSKDEVHPLETGYAIMEPIILKTLKIQNK
;
A
#
# COMPACT_ATOMS: atom_id res chain seq x y z
N MET A 1 -0.43 57.39 46.57
CA MET A 1 -1.39 56.28 46.77
C MET A 1 -1.28 55.39 45.57
N ARG A 2 -0.45 54.34 45.67
CA ARG A 2 -0.23 53.38 44.57
C ARG A 2 -1.11 52.15 44.83
N LEU A 3 -2.06 51.88 43.95
CA LEU A 3 -2.95 50.70 43.99
C LEU A 3 -2.16 49.48 43.46
N PHE A 4 -1.90 48.50 44.31
CA PHE A 4 -1.42 47.20 43.94
C PHE A 4 -2.63 46.34 43.54
N ILE A 5 -2.75 45.98 42.24
CA ILE A 5 -3.70 44.98 41.77
C ILE A 5 -2.99 43.62 41.84
N CYS A 6 -3.40 42.78 42.76
CA CYS A 6 -2.96 41.39 42.88
C CYS A 6 -3.73 40.53 41.88
N PHE A 7 -3.06 40.07 40.81
CA PHE A 7 -3.60 39.03 39.93
C PHE A 7 -3.39 37.66 40.60
N THR A 8 -4.42 37.12 41.20
CA THR A 8 -4.46 35.71 41.59
C THR A 8 -4.72 34.85 40.31
N SER A 9 -3.66 34.28 39.79
CA SER A 9 -3.75 33.23 38.75
C SER A 9 -4.35 31.97 39.37
N LEU A 10 -5.61 31.69 39.02
CA LEU A 10 -6.28 30.42 39.30
C LEU A 10 -5.67 29.35 38.39
N LEU A 11 -4.70 28.62 38.91
CA LEU A 11 -4.23 27.38 38.26
C LEU A 11 -5.33 26.33 38.40
N LEU A 12 -6.16 26.18 37.37
CA LEU A 12 -6.97 24.98 37.20
C LEU A 12 -6.00 23.83 36.91
N SER A 13 -5.70 23.04 37.94
CA SER A 13 -5.13 21.71 37.79
C SER A 13 -6.18 20.82 37.10
N LEU A 14 -6.12 20.66 35.77
CA LEU A 14 -6.76 19.58 35.10
C LEU A 14 -6.08 18.27 35.55
N SER A 15 -6.60 17.66 36.60
CA SER A 15 -6.32 16.26 36.89
C SER A 15 -6.86 15.46 35.70
N MET A 16 -5.95 14.93 34.86
CA MET A 16 -6.28 13.94 33.85
C MET A 16 -6.76 12.69 34.60
N TYR A 17 -8.08 12.57 34.80
CA TYR A 17 -8.66 11.30 35.21
C TYR A 17 -8.43 10.31 34.07
N ALA A 18 -7.81 9.17 34.38
CA ALA A 18 -7.73 8.07 33.44
C ALA A 18 -9.16 7.66 33.03
N LEU A 19 -9.37 7.42 31.73
CA LEU A 19 -10.68 7.01 31.23
C LEU A 19 -11.08 5.70 31.91
N THR A 20 -12.24 5.66 32.54
CA THR A 20 -12.77 4.45 33.20
C THR A 20 -13.72 3.73 32.26
N PRO A 21 -13.77 2.38 32.28
CA PRO A 21 -14.73 1.64 31.48
C PRO A 21 -16.18 1.95 31.91
N ALA A 22 -17.07 2.08 30.95
CA ALA A 22 -18.50 2.24 31.19
C ALA A 22 -19.11 0.96 31.81
N GLN A 23 -18.55 -0.20 31.45
CA GLN A 23 -18.92 -1.52 32.01
C GLN A 23 -17.80 -2.54 31.80
N THR A 24 -17.78 -3.59 32.61
CA THR A 24 -16.97 -4.80 32.39
C THR A 24 -17.90 -5.96 32.06
N VAL A 25 -17.62 -6.67 30.97
CA VAL A 25 -18.39 -7.82 30.49
C VAL A 25 -17.55 -9.09 30.62
N TRP A 26 -17.98 -10.03 31.43
CA TRP A 26 -17.34 -11.33 31.56
C TRP A 26 -17.67 -12.20 30.35
N LEU A 27 -16.65 -12.89 29.79
CA LEU A 27 -16.86 -13.69 28.58
C LEU A 27 -17.66 -14.96 28.85
N TYR A 28 -17.54 -15.50 30.04
CA TYR A 28 -18.18 -16.74 30.45
C TYR A 28 -18.77 -16.58 31.87
N PRO A 29 -19.92 -15.94 32.02
CA PRO A 29 -20.53 -15.67 33.33
C PRO A 29 -20.90 -16.94 34.08
N ASP A 30 -21.18 -18.05 33.38
CA ASP A 30 -21.52 -19.34 33.95
C ASP A 30 -20.32 -20.30 34.04
N GLY A 31 -19.08 -19.79 33.84
CA GLY A 31 -17.84 -20.54 33.82
C GLY A 31 -17.33 -20.85 32.40
N ALA A 32 -16.03 -20.75 32.23
CA ALA A 32 -15.38 -21.04 30.95
C ALA A 32 -15.41 -22.54 30.61
N PRO A 33 -15.52 -22.92 29.31
CA PRO A 33 -15.62 -24.31 28.89
C PRO A 33 -14.31 -25.11 29.10
N ASP A 34 -13.20 -24.39 29.27
CA ASP A 34 -11.84 -24.92 29.45
C ASP A 34 -11.08 -24.11 30.51
N SER A 35 -9.95 -24.64 31.00
CA SER A 35 -9.14 -24.01 32.03
C SER A 35 -7.69 -23.90 31.61
N ASN A 36 -7.07 -22.74 31.90
CA ASN A 36 -5.63 -22.50 31.74
C ASN A 36 -4.83 -22.91 33.02
N GLY A 37 -5.48 -23.54 33.98
CA GLY A 37 -4.85 -23.96 35.23
C GLY A 37 -4.70 -22.88 36.30
N TYR A 38 -5.08 -21.61 35.99
CA TYR A 38 -5.17 -20.54 37.00
C TYR A 38 -6.58 -20.44 37.58
N THR A 39 -6.67 -19.83 38.77
CA THR A 39 -7.92 -19.46 39.44
C THR A 39 -8.01 -17.95 39.59
N ALA A 40 -9.18 -17.41 39.92
CA ALA A 40 -9.36 -15.99 40.17
C ALA A 40 -8.42 -15.44 41.29
N ALA A 41 -8.06 -16.29 42.24
CA ALA A 41 -7.15 -15.93 43.31
C ALA A 41 -5.67 -15.77 42.86
N ASP A 42 -5.31 -16.34 41.74
CA ASP A 42 -3.97 -16.24 41.16
C ASP A 42 -3.74 -14.94 40.39
N GLU A 43 -4.82 -14.28 39.96
CA GLU A 43 -4.73 -13.02 39.19
C GLU A 43 -4.15 -11.88 40.04
N TYR A 44 -3.15 -11.19 39.51
CA TYR A 44 -2.62 -9.99 40.15
C TYR A 44 -2.22 -8.91 39.14
N VAL A 45 -2.24 -7.67 39.61
CA VAL A 45 -1.86 -6.49 38.81
C VAL A 45 -0.52 -5.96 39.28
N LYS A 46 0.38 -5.70 38.32
CA LYS A 46 1.67 -5.06 38.59
C LYS A 46 1.77 -3.75 37.80
N ASN A 47 2.33 -2.73 38.44
CA ASN A 47 2.47 -1.39 37.84
C ASN A 47 1.13 -0.87 37.25
N GLU A 48 0.02 -1.10 37.99
CA GLU A 48 -1.34 -0.61 37.70
C GLU A 48 -1.96 -1.10 36.39
N THR A 49 -1.17 -1.60 35.43
CA THR A 49 -1.64 -1.88 34.05
C THR A 49 -1.22 -3.22 33.48
N LYS A 50 -0.37 -3.99 34.18
CA LYS A 50 0.06 -5.31 33.75
C LYS A 50 -0.67 -6.37 34.57
N ILE A 51 -1.51 -7.16 33.91
CA ILE A 51 -2.35 -8.17 34.55
C ILE A 51 -1.78 -9.55 34.26
N TYR A 52 -1.50 -10.30 35.30
CA TYR A 52 -0.87 -11.63 35.26
C TYR A 52 -1.86 -12.69 35.67
N GLN A 53 -1.63 -13.91 35.22
CA GLN A 53 -2.35 -15.14 35.63
C GLN A 53 -3.89 -15.01 35.52
N ILE A 54 -4.35 -14.35 34.43
CA ILE A 54 -5.79 -14.18 34.18
C ILE A 54 -6.45 -15.54 34.01
N ALA A 55 -7.43 -15.82 34.86
CA ALA A 55 -8.29 -17.00 34.82
C ALA A 55 -9.70 -16.70 34.32
N GLU A 56 -10.16 -15.50 34.58
CA GLU A 56 -11.50 -15.05 34.24
C GLU A 56 -11.43 -13.96 33.16
N PRO A 57 -11.69 -14.31 31.89
CA PRO A 57 -11.55 -13.39 30.78
C PRO A 57 -12.72 -12.42 30.70
N ARG A 58 -12.42 -11.16 30.36
CA ARG A 58 -13.40 -10.07 30.35
C ARG A 58 -13.06 -8.97 29.37
N LEU A 59 -14.08 -8.20 29.00
CA LEU A 59 -13.98 -6.98 28.21
C LEU A 59 -14.23 -5.76 29.09
N ASP A 60 -13.30 -4.82 29.13
CA ASP A 60 -13.58 -3.48 29.62
C ASP A 60 -14.10 -2.64 28.44
N ILE A 61 -15.33 -2.19 28.52
CA ILE A 61 -16.04 -1.48 27.47
C ILE A 61 -16.00 0.03 27.73
N TYR A 62 -15.48 0.78 26.77
CA TYR A 62 -15.43 2.24 26.75
C TYR A 62 -16.35 2.76 25.65
N GLN A 63 -17.29 3.63 26.00
CA GLN A 63 -18.33 4.08 25.08
C GLN A 63 -18.24 5.60 24.84
N PRO A 64 -18.51 6.07 23.61
CA PRO A 64 -18.66 7.50 23.32
C PRO A 64 -20.02 8.02 23.80
N ASP A 65 -20.10 9.32 24.07
CA ASP A 65 -21.37 9.98 24.40
C ASP A 65 -22.32 10.12 23.19
N SER A 66 -21.80 9.99 21.98
CA SER A 66 -22.56 10.03 20.72
C SER A 66 -22.92 8.64 20.23
N THR A 67 -23.82 8.56 19.23
CA THR A 67 -24.09 7.29 18.53
C THR A 67 -22.78 6.72 17.97
N PRO A 68 -22.43 5.47 18.31
CA PRO A 68 -21.17 4.88 17.90
C PRO A 68 -21.08 4.68 16.39
N LYS A 69 -19.89 4.87 15.83
CA LYS A 69 -19.57 4.65 14.40
C LYS A 69 -19.12 3.22 14.08
N GLY A 70 -18.71 2.48 15.11
CA GLY A 70 -18.19 1.13 15.00
C GLY A 70 -17.59 0.67 16.32
N ILE A 71 -17.12 -0.56 16.36
CA ILE A 71 -16.55 -1.21 17.54
C ILE A 71 -15.11 -1.65 17.26
N LEU A 72 -14.21 -1.40 18.19
CA LEU A 72 -12.82 -1.82 18.14
C LEU A 72 -12.51 -2.76 19.32
N LEU A 73 -12.15 -4.01 19.01
CA LEU A 73 -11.61 -4.94 20.01
C LEU A 73 -10.11 -4.69 20.12
N SER A 74 -9.65 -4.15 21.26
CA SER A 74 -8.23 -4.00 21.55
C SER A 74 -7.71 -5.25 22.26
N ILE A 75 -6.65 -5.87 21.70
CA ILE A 75 -5.97 -7.05 22.23
C ILE A 75 -4.54 -6.65 22.63
N PRO A 76 -4.30 -6.33 23.91
CA PRO A 76 -2.98 -5.92 24.37
C PRO A 76 -1.95 -7.05 24.33
N GLY A 77 -0.67 -6.69 24.17
CA GLY A 77 0.46 -7.59 24.24
C GLY A 77 0.90 -7.91 25.68
N GLY A 78 2.12 -8.42 25.78
CA GLY A 78 2.74 -8.82 27.05
C GLY A 78 3.43 -10.17 26.97
N GLY A 79 3.76 -10.63 25.75
CA GLY A 79 4.50 -11.88 25.52
C GLY A 79 3.74 -13.14 25.93
N TYR A 80 2.42 -13.07 26.06
CA TYR A 80 1.57 -14.10 26.67
C TYR A 80 1.88 -14.38 28.16
N SER A 81 2.71 -13.56 28.79
CA SER A 81 3.05 -13.66 30.22
C SER A 81 2.21 -12.72 31.09
N PHE A 82 1.68 -11.65 30.49
CA PHE A 82 0.75 -10.70 31.10
C PHE A 82 -0.04 -9.97 29.99
N VAL A 83 -1.07 -9.23 30.40
CA VAL A 83 -1.83 -8.34 29.50
C VAL A 83 -1.47 -6.89 29.84
N SER A 84 -0.93 -6.14 28.86
CA SER A 84 -0.51 -4.73 28.99
C SER A 84 -1.70 -3.80 28.77
N SER A 85 -2.63 -3.74 29.71
CA SER A 85 -3.90 -3.02 29.56
C SER A 85 -3.81 -1.48 29.51
N GLY A 86 -2.68 -0.88 29.89
CA GLY A 86 -2.48 0.57 29.86
C GLY A 86 -2.25 1.12 28.47
N ASN A 87 -1.00 1.04 27.97
CA ASN A 87 -0.60 1.59 26.67
C ASN A 87 -1.34 0.97 25.46
N GLU A 88 -1.74 -0.28 25.56
CA GLU A 88 -2.30 -1.07 24.49
C GLU A 88 -3.79 -1.38 24.72
N GLY A 89 -4.39 -0.79 25.74
CA GLY A 89 -5.80 -0.89 26.12
C GLY A 89 -6.41 0.49 26.39
N VAL A 90 -6.22 1.03 27.61
CA VAL A 90 -6.82 2.30 28.05
C VAL A 90 -6.47 3.44 27.08
N LYS A 91 -5.20 3.56 26.66
CA LYS A 91 -4.80 4.62 25.70
C LYS A 91 -5.40 4.44 24.30
N VAL A 92 -5.73 3.22 23.89
CA VAL A 92 -6.52 2.98 22.68
C VAL A 92 -7.92 3.56 22.86
N ALA A 93 -8.55 3.33 24.01
CA ALA A 93 -9.85 3.91 24.33
C ALA A 93 -9.80 5.43 24.40
N GLU A 94 -8.80 6.02 25.08
CA GLU A 94 -8.59 7.47 25.14
C GLU A 94 -8.48 8.12 23.74
N TYR A 95 -7.97 7.38 22.77
CA TYR A 95 -7.83 7.88 21.40
C TYR A 95 -9.10 7.72 20.56
N PHE A 96 -9.75 6.56 20.59
CA PHE A 96 -10.86 6.25 19.67
C PHE A 96 -12.24 6.60 20.20
N VAL A 97 -12.46 6.59 21.52
CA VAL A 97 -13.76 6.93 22.11
C VAL A 97 -14.18 8.37 21.77
N PRO A 98 -13.32 9.41 21.88
CA PRO A 98 -13.65 10.76 21.44
C PRO A 98 -13.95 10.88 19.94
N GLN A 99 -13.50 9.93 19.13
CA GLN A 99 -13.77 9.87 17.69
C GLN A 99 -15.09 9.18 17.36
N GLY A 100 -15.81 8.66 18.37
CA GLY A 100 -17.11 8.04 18.24
C GLY A 100 -17.08 6.52 18.08
N TYR A 101 -16.02 5.84 18.50
CA TYR A 101 -15.94 4.37 18.49
C TYR A 101 -16.15 3.80 19.88
N ILE A 102 -16.85 2.68 19.97
CA ILE A 102 -16.79 1.82 21.17
C ILE A 102 -15.42 1.12 21.13
N VAL A 103 -14.73 1.10 22.26
CA VAL A 103 -13.50 0.33 22.43
C VAL A 103 -13.71 -0.72 23.51
N ALA A 104 -13.52 -1.98 23.16
CA ALA A 104 -13.53 -3.12 24.06
C ALA A 104 -12.10 -3.61 24.29
N VAL A 105 -11.59 -3.51 25.51
CA VAL A 105 -10.24 -3.97 25.86
C VAL A 105 -10.31 -5.37 26.42
N LEU A 106 -9.75 -6.34 25.69
CA LEU A 106 -9.78 -7.73 26.07
C LEU A 106 -8.69 -8.06 27.13
N LYS A 107 -9.13 -8.59 28.23
CA LYS A 107 -8.29 -9.22 29.24
C LYS A 107 -8.45 -10.74 29.08
N TYR A 108 -7.69 -11.28 28.13
CA TYR A 108 -7.77 -12.71 27.78
C TYR A 108 -7.02 -13.57 28.78
N ARG A 109 -7.43 -14.81 28.94
CA ARG A 109 -6.71 -15.80 29.74
C ARG A 109 -5.33 -16.06 29.14
N LEU A 110 -4.32 -16.01 29.99
CA LEU A 110 -2.96 -16.34 29.56
C LEU A 110 -2.85 -17.86 29.29
N PRO A 111 -2.12 -18.25 28.22
CA PRO A 111 -2.20 -19.61 27.70
C PRO A 111 -1.70 -20.69 28.71
N ASN A 112 -0.63 -20.41 29.44
CA ASN A 112 -0.02 -21.40 30.35
C ASN A 112 0.14 -22.79 29.70
N ASN A 113 0.64 -22.84 28.47
CA ASN A 113 0.78 -24.01 27.58
C ASN A 113 -0.56 -24.60 27.06
N HIS A 114 -1.66 -23.88 27.17
CA HIS A 114 -2.95 -24.23 26.56
C HIS A 114 -3.22 -23.26 25.36
N GLU A 115 -2.65 -23.60 24.22
CA GLU A 115 -2.52 -22.69 23.05
C GLU A 115 -3.84 -22.17 22.48
N TYR A 116 -4.94 -22.91 22.64
CA TYR A 116 -6.27 -22.52 22.13
C TYR A 116 -7.01 -21.53 23.02
N ILE A 117 -6.70 -21.48 24.32
CA ILE A 117 -7.48 -20.68 25.29
C ILE A 117 -7.54 -19.20 24.97
N PRO A 118 -6.42 -18.50 24.63
CA PRO A 118 -6.51 -17.10 24.24
C PRO A 118 -7.36 -16.88 22.97
N LEU A 119 -7.30 -17.79 22.00
CA LEU A 119 -8.11 -17.72 20.79
C LEU A 119 -9.59 -17.92 21.08
N HIS A 120 -9.96 -18.86 21.96
CA HIS A 120 -11.34 -19.05 22.39
C HIS A 120 -11.91 -17.78 23.02
N ASP A 121 -11.13 -17.07 23.85
CA ASP A 121 -11.53 -15.82 24.45
C ASP A 121 -11.70 -14.70 23.40
N ALA A 122 -10.82 -14.63 22.41
CA ALA A 122 -10.92 -13.66 21.34
C ALA A 122 -12.14 -13.91 20.43
N LEU A 123 -12.43 -15.17 20.09
CA LEU A 123 -13.61 -15.57 19.33
C LEU A 123 -14.91 -15.23 20.09
N GLN A 124 -14.97 -15.58 21.40
CA GLN A 124 -16.09 -15.28 22.26
C GLN A 124 -16.31 -13.75 22.41
N SER A 125 -15.21 -12.99 22.45
CA SER A 125 -15.28 -11.52 22.48
C SER A 125 -16.00 -10.95 21.27
N ILE A 126 -15.67 -11.40 20.05
CA ILE A 126 -16.35 -10.95 18.83
C ILE A 126 -17.83 -11.31 18.88
N ARG A 127 -18.18 -12.52 19.33
CA ARG A 127 -19.59 -12.96 19.47
C ARG A 127 -20.36 -12.02 20.40
N ILE A 128 -19.82 -11.76 21.60
CA ILE A 128 -20.43 -10.85 22.57
C ILE A 128 -20.59 -9.43 21.99
N LEU A 129 -19.59 -8.93 21.27
CA LEU A 129 -19.66 -7.59 20.67
C LEU A 129 -20.72 -7.52 19.57
N ARG A 130 -20.89 -8.58 18.75
CA ARG A 130 -21.98 -8.69 17.78
C ARG A 130 -23.36 -8.69 18.45
N ASP A 131 -23.53 -9.54 19.48
CA ASP A 131 -24.79 -9.65 20.23
C ASP A 131 -25.15 -8.36 20.97
N SER A 132 -24.14 -7.60 21.43
CA SER A 132 -24.34 -6.31 22.13
C SER A 132 -24.60 -5.13 21.21
N ALA A 133 -24.38 -5.26 19.90
CA ALA A 133 -24.45 -4.15 18.95
C ALA A 133 -25.85 -3.49 18.90
N GLU A 134 -26.91 -4.27 19.00
CA GLU A 134 -28.30 -3.75 19.09
C GLU A 134 -28.51 -2.89 20.35
N VAL A 135 -28.05 -3.39 21.50
CA VAL A 135 -28.14 -2.68 22.79
C VAL A 135 -27.40 -1.35 22.74
N TRP A 136 -26.27 -1.32 22.04
CA TRP A 136 -25.46 -0.11 21.86
C TRP A 136 -25.93 0.77 20.70
N LYS A 137 -27.09 0.47 20.09
CA LYS A 137 -27.68 1.21 18.97
C LYS A 137 -26.79 1.26 17.72
N THR A 138 -26.07 0.19 17.47
CA THR A 138 -25.19 0.01 16.33
C THR A 138 -25.35 -1.37 15.68
N PRO A 139 -26.59 -1.79 15.28
CA PRO A 139 -26.85 -3.17 14.84
C PRO A 139 -25.96 -3.59 13.64
N ASP A 140 -25.64 -2.65 12.77
CA ASP A 140 -24.79 -2.88 11.59
C ASP A 140 -23.33 -2.44 11.82
N ALA A 141 -22.89 -2.34 13.09
CA ALA A 141 -21.55 -1.86 13.39
C ALA A 141 -20.47 -2.79 12.84
N THR A 142 -19.52 -2.19 12.15
CA THR A 142 -18.26 -2.85 11.81
C THR A 142 -17.47 -3.13 13.08
N ILE A 143 -16.97 -4.36 13.25
CA ILE A 143 -16.14 -4.77 14.38
C ILE A 143 -14.71 -5.02 13.88
N GLY A 144 -13.82 -4.08 14.18
CA GLY A 144 -12.40 -4.23 13.92
C GLY A 144 -11.63 -4.78 15.12
N VAL A 145 -10.51 -5.44 14.86
CA VAL A 145 -9.56 -5.84 15.90
C VAL A 145 -8.27 -5.04 15.79
N ILE A 146 -7.75 -4.55 16.92
CA ILE A 146 -6.42 -3.95 17.02
C ILE A 146 -5.58 -4.74 18.02
N GLY A 147 -4.45 -5.30 17.56
CA GLY A 147 -3.60 -6.16 18.38
C GLY A 147 -2.15 -5.71 18.42
N PHE A 148 -1.49 -5.88 19.57
CA PHE A 148 -0.15 -5.40 19.86
C PHE A 148 0.78 -6.54 20.26
N SER A 149 1.99 -6.63 19.67
CA SER A 149 3.00 -7.59 20.08
C SER A 149 2.45 -9.04 20.11
N ALA A 150 2.46 -9.73 21.26
CA ALA A 150 1.80 -11.03 21.42
C ALA A 150 0.27 -10.96 21.28
N GLY A 151 -0.36 -9.82 21.65
CA GLY A 151 -1.77 -9.56 21.34
C GLY A 151 -1.99 -9.33 19.86
N GLY A 152 -0.97 -8.86 19.12
CA GLY A 152 -0.95 -8.84 17.67
C GLY A 152 -0.95 -10.24 17.05
N HIS A 153 -0.26 -11.19 17.68
CA HIS A 153 -0.35 -12.61 17.32
C HIS A 153 -1.77 -13.16 17.54
N LEU A 154 -2.36 -12.88 18.71
CA LEU A 154 -3.72 -13.31 19.00
C LEU A 154 -4.74 -12.68 18.04
N ALA A 155 -4.57 -11.40 17.69
CA ALA A 155 -5.38 -10.74 16.68
C ALA A 155 -5.20 -11.37 15.29
N ALA A 156 -3.97 -11.66 14.87
CA ALA A 156 -3.68 -12.34 13.60
C ALA A 156 -4.26 -13.76 13.58
N SER A 157 -4.17 -14.48 14.71
CA SER A 157 -4.81 -15.80 14.87
C SER A 157 -6.33 -15.69 14.76
N LEU A 158 -6.96 -14.71 15.41
CA LEU A 158 -8.40 -14.45 15.27
C LEU A 158 -8.80 -14.16 13.82
N LEU A 159 -8.00 -13.37 13.08
CA LEU A 159 -8.24 -13.02 11.67
C LEU A 159 -8.08 -14.21 10.70
N THR A 160 -7.39 -15.28 11.13
CA THR A 160 -7.11 -16.46 10.30
C THR A 160 -7.80 -17.75 10.75
N HIS A 161 -8.28 -17.82 12.01
CA HIS A 161 -8.88 -19.01 12.60
C HIS A 161 -10.32 -18.77 13.10
N TYR A 162 -11.01 -17.71 12.64
CA TYR A 162 -12.43 -17.55 12.95
C TYR A 162 -13.23 -18.77 12.44
N THR A 163 -14.30 -19.12 13.16
CA THR A 163 -15.04 -20.37 12.90
C THR A 163 -16.27 -20.18 12.01
N ASP A 164 -16.82 -18.97 12.01
CA ASP A 164 -18.05 -18.61 11.29
C ASP A 164 -18.11 -17.10 10.98
N SER A 165 -19.16 -16.66 10.34
CA SER A 165 -19.33 -15.24 9.99
C SER A 165 -19.54 -14.35 11.20
N VAL A 166 -20.06 -14.88 12.31
CA VAL A 166 -20.30 -14.12 13.56
C VAL A 166 -18.99 -13.81 14.26
N THR A 167 -18.07 -14.78 14.30
CA THR A 167 -16.76 -14.65 14.95
C THR A 167 -15.69 -14.02 14.07
N ARG A 168 -15.99 -13.77 12.78
CA ARG A 168 -15.09 -13.12 11.85
C ARG A 168 -15.05 -11.60 12.09
N PRO A 169 -13.87 -11.01 12.44
CA PRO A 169 -13.73 -9.54 12.43
C PRO A 169 -13.90 -8.97 11.02
N ASP A 170 -14.29 -7.69 10.93
CA ASP A 170 -14.43 -7.03 9.63
C ASP A 170 -13.10 -6.51 9.09
N PHE A 171 -12.15 -6.18 9.97
CA PHE A 171 -10.77 -5.80 9.62
C PHE A 171 -9.81 -6.01 10.80
N GLY A 172 -8.50 -6.00 10.52
CA GLY A 172 -7.44 -6.08 11.52
C GLY A 172 -6.43 -4.94 11.44
N ILE A 173 -5.97 -4.46 12.60
CA ILE A 173 -4.85 -3.54 12.75
C ILE A 173 -3.83 -4.20 13.64
N LEU A 174 -2.64 -4.46 13.12
CA LEU A 174 -1.59 -5.20 13.81
C LEU A 174 -0.39 -4.26 14.04
N VAL A 175 -0.06 -4.04 15.31
CA VAL A 175 0.97 -3.08 15.71
C VAL A 175 2.15 -3.85 16.30
N TYR A 176 3.30 -3.77 15.65
CA TYR A 176 4.53 -4.56 15.93
C TYR A 176 4.24 -6.03 16.29
N PRO A 177 3.43 -6.74 15.49
CA PRO A 177 2.87 -8.03 15.90
C PRO A 177 3.93 -9.15 15.90
N VAL A 178 3.85 -10.05 16.88
CA VAL A 178 4.34 -11.40 16.69
C VAL A 178 3.40 -12.07 15.69
N ILE A 179 3.94 -12.82 14.74
CA ILE A 179 3.17 -13.50 13.68
C ILE A 179 3.57 -14.96 13.55
N SER A 180 4.87 -15.18 13.37
CA SER A 180 5.43 -16.49 13.05
C SER A 180 5.90 -17.22 14.30
N MET A 181 5.70 -18.52 14.34
CA MET A 181 6.30 -19.42 15.32
C MET A 181 7.55 -20.13 14.78
N ASP A 182 8.02 -19.77 13.57
CA ASP A 182 9.30 -20.18 13.00
C ASP A 182 10.44 -19.75 13.94
N SER A 183 11.25 -20.71 14.39
CA SER A 183 12.32 -20.49 15.36
C SER A 183 13.36 -19.45 14.97
N THR A 184 13.48 -19.14 13.67
CA THR A 184 14.44 -18.16 13.13
C THR A 184 13.99 -16.71 13.31
N ILE A 185 12.66 -16.47 13.42
CA ILE A 185 12.11 -15.09 13.47
C ILE A 185 11.12 -14.87 14.61
N THR A 186 10.61 -15.93 15.25
CA THR A 186 9.63 -15.82 16.33
C THR A 186 10.15 -15.01 17.52
N HIS A 187 9.24 -14.38 18.24
CA HIS A 187 9.55 -13.92 19.60
C HIS A 187 9.55 -15.14 20.55
N ALA A 188 10.73 -15.60 20.93
CA ALA A 188 10.93 -16.85 21.70
C ALA A 188 10.09 -16.91 22.99
N GLY A 189 9.95 -15.77 23.69
CA GLY A 189 9.12 -15.67 24.90
C GLY A 189 7.65 -15.97 24.62
N SER A 190 7.05 -15.36 23.60
CA SER A 190 5.66 -15.60 23.20
C SER A 190 5.44 -17.03 22.74
N CYS A 191 6.34 -17.57 21.93
CA CYS A 191 6.27 -18.95 21.47
C CYS A 191 6.29 -19.94 22.66
N LYS A 192 7.22 -19.75 23.61
CA LYS A 192 7.32 -20.59 24.80
C LYS A 192 6.07 -20.53 25.68
N GLN A 193 5.50 -19.34 25.89
CA GLN A 193 4.31 -19.18 26.73
C GLN A 193 3.06 -19.77 26.07
N LEU A 194 2.95 -19.68 24.75
CA LEU A 194 1.80 -20.20 24.00
C LEU A 194 1.88 -21.72 23.82
N LEU A 195 3.00 -22.20 23.31
CA LEU A 195 3.16 -23.58 22.82
C LEU A 195 3.99 -24.49 23.75
N GLY A 196 4.52 -23.95 24.85
CA GLY A 196 5.43 -24.66 25.72
C GLY A 196 6.90 -24.58 25.27
N PRO A 197 7.81 -25.25 26.05
CA PRO A 197 9.26 -25.12 25.81
C PRO A 197 9.77 -25.91 24.61
N GLN A 198 9.04 -26.88 24.12
CA GLN A 198 9.41 -27.76 22.99
C GLN A 198 8.22 -27.98 22.05
N PRO A 199 7.76 -26.93 21.34
CA PRO A 199 6.65 -27.07 20.41
C PRO A 199 7.03 -27.95 19.22
N THR A 200 6.09 -28.76 18.74
CA THR A 200 6.23 -29.53 17.50
C THR A 200 6.22 -28.65 16.30
N GLU A 201 6.70 -29.15 15.15
CA GLU A 201 6.63 -28.41 13.88
C GLU A 201 5.19 -28.16 13.43
N GLU A 202 4.29 -29.08 13.68
CA GLU A 202 2.86 -28.95 13.42
C GLU A 202 2.23 -27.80 14.22
N GLN A 203 2.56 -27.72 15.53
CA GLN A 203 2.12 -26.58 16.36
C GLN A 203 2.70 -25.26 15.84
N ARG A 204 3.99 -25.22 15.45
CA ARG A 204 4.60 -24.03 14.86
C ARG A 204 3.91 -23.60 13.57
N LEU A 205 3.61 -24.55 12.69
CA LEU A 205 2.90 -24.27 11.43
C LEU A 205 1.46 -23.78 11.68
N LEU A 206 0.73 -24.43 12.59
CA LEU A 206 -0.65 -24.07 12.92
C LEU A 206 -0.73 -22.64 13.49
N TRP A 207 0.19 -22.30 14.40
CA TRP A 207 0.19 -21.01 15.09
C TRP A 207 1.04 -19.95 14.43
N SER A 208 1.61 -20.20 13.24
CA SER A 208 2.20 -19.19 12.38
C SER A 208 1.11 -18.57 11.52
N ALA A 209 0.62 -17.39 11.91
CA ALA A 209 -0.55 -16.77 11.26
C ALA A 209 -0.33 -16.51 9.75
N GLU A 210 0.90 -16.27 9.30
CA GLU A 210 1.22 -16.12 7.88
C GLU A 210 1.01 -17.39 7.05
N LYS A 211 0.97 -18.56 7.71
CA LYS A 211 0.68 -19.86 7.08
C LYS A 211 -0.82 -20.16 7.00
N GLN A 212 -1.63 -19.41 7.73
CA GLN A 212 -3.07 -19.62 7.86
C GLN A 212 -3.91 -18.60 7.07
N VAL A 213 -3.26 -17.68 6.36
CA VAL A 213 -3.94 -16.67 5.53
C VAL A 213 -4.68 -17.33 4.37
N THR A 214 -5.94 -16.98 4.21
CA THR A 214 -6.80 -17.41 3.08
C THR A 214 -7.37 -16.19 2.37
N PRO A 215 -7.99 -16.34 1.19
CA PRO A 215 -8.69 -15.24 0.52
C PRO A 215 -9.85 -14.64 1.33
N GLN A 216 -10.33 -15.34 2.38
CA GLN A 216 -11.40 -14.88 3.26
C GLN A 216 -10.87 -14.16 4.51
N THR A 217 -9.55 -14.12 4.72
CA THR A 217 -8.93 -13.32 5.80
C THR A 217 -9.35 -11.86 5.65
N PRO A 218 -9.78 -11.20 6.74
CA PRO A 218 -10.18 -9.80 6.70
C PRO A 218 -9.06 -8.85 6.25
N PRO A 219 -9.39 -7.66 5.70
CA PRO A 219 -8.40 -6.62 5.40
C PRO A 219 -7.54 -6.26 6.60
N CYS A 220 -6.24 -6.02 6.37
CA CYS A 220 -5.29 -5.77 7.44
C CYS A 220 -4.44 -4.51 7.21
N LEU A 221 -4.24 -3.72 8.27
CA LEU A 221 -3.19 -2.73 8.38
C LEU A 221 -2.12 -3.25 9.35
N ILE A 222 -0.86 -3.25 8.92
CA ILE A 222 0.28 -3.68 9.74
C ILE A 222 1.20 -2.48 9.94
N VAL A 223 1.60 -2.22 11.18
CA VAL A 223 2.53 -1.14 11.52
C VAL A 223 3.65 -1.69 12.39
N ALA A 224 4.91 -1.43 12.03
CA ALA A 224 6.07 -1.89 12.78
C ALA A 224 7.25 -0.93 12.67
N CYS A 225 8.24 -1.08 13.56
CA CYS A 225 9.50 -0.34 13.49
C CYS A 225 10.62 -1.24 12.97
N GLN A 226 11.50 -0.67 12.13
CA GLN A 226 12.66 -1.40 11.61
C GLN A 226 13.67 -1.74 12.71
N ASP A 227 13.81 -0.87 13.70
CA ASP A 227 14.75 -0.99 14.81
C ASP A 227 14.20 -1.74 16.02
N ASP A 228 13.11 -2.53 15.86
CA ASP A 228 12.50 -3.31 16.95
C ASP A 228 13.44 -4.44 17.39
N PRO A 229 13.98 -4.39 18.64
CA PRO A 229 14.88 -5.40 19.13
C PRO A 229 14.17 -6.63 19.73
N THR A 230 12.85 -6.56 19.89
CA THR A 230 12.04 -7.59 20.58
C THR A 230 11.33 -8.49 19.58
N VAL A 231 10.64 -7.91 18.60
CA VAL A 231 9.94 -8.65 17.55
C VAL A 231 10.55 -8.28 16.21
N LYS A 232 11.20 -9.25 15.58
CA LYS A 232 11.86 -9.06 14.28
C LYS A 232 10.85 -8.59 13.25
N ILE A 233 11.24 -7.58 12.45
CA ILE A 233 10.40 -6.97 11.43
C ILE A 233 9.89 -7.98 10.39
N GLU A 234 10.61 -9.09 10.20
CA GLU A 234 10.24 -10.20 9.32
C GLU A 234 8.87 -10.80 9.65
N ASN A 235 8.41 -10.72 10.91
CA ASN A 235 7.05 -11.11 11.29
C ASN A 235 6.02 -10.31 10.48
N SER A 236 6.11 -8.99 10.50
CA SER A 236 5.23 -8.07 9.78
C SER A 236 5.33 -8.24 8.26
N ILE A 237 6.54 -8.39 7.73
CA ILE A 237 6.80 -8.57 6.31
C ILE A 237 6.19 -9.88 5.80
N ARG A 238 6.41 -11.02 6.50
CA ARG A 238 5.87 -12.32 6.09
C ARG A 238 4.35 -12.35 6.11
N PHE A 239 3.72 -11.72 7.10
CA PHE A 239 2.26 -11.66 7.14
C PHE A 239 1.69 -10.83 5.99
N TYR A 240 2.28 -9.66 5.72
CA TYR A 240 1.90 -8.83 4.58
C TYR A 240 2.06 -9.57 3.24
N GLN A 241 3.17 -10.31 3.06
CA GLN A 241 3.39 -11.13 1.87
C GLN A 241 2.32 -12.22 1.72
N ALA A 242 1.95 -12.91 2.82
CA ALA A 242 0.91 -13.92 2.82
C ALA A 242 -0.47 -13.33 2.49
N LEU A 243 -0.82 -12.17 3.06
CA LEU A 243 -2.05 -11.45 2.74
C LEU A 243 -2.09 -11.06 1.25
N THR A 244 -1.00 -10.52 0.74
CA THR A 244 -0.89 -10.13 -0.67
C THR A 244 -1.00 -11.34 -1.61
N ALA A 245 -0.33 -12.45 -1.28
CA ALA A 245 -0.38 -13.69 -2.05
C ALA A 245 -1.81 -14.28 -2.12
N ASN A 246 -2.63 -14.04 -1.10
CA ASN A 246 -4.03 -14.45 -1.04
C ASN A 246 -5.02 -13.37 -1.50
N ASN A 247 -4.54 -12.26 -2.09
CA ASN A 247 -5.34 -11.13 -2.56
C ASN A 247 -6.18 -10.46 -1.45
N VAL A 248 -5.74 -10.55 -0.20
CA VAL A 248 -6.36 -9.84 0.92
C VAL A 248 -5.91 -8.37 0.89
N PRO A 249 -6.84 -7.40 0.87
CA PRO A 249 -6.50 -5.99 0.93
C PRO A 249 -5.70 -5.69 2.20
N SER A 250 -4.48 -5.16 2.04
CA SER A 250 -3.60 -4.94 3.17
C SER A 250 -2.64 -3.79 2.94
N SER A 251 -2.22 -3.15 4.03
CA SER A 251 -1.20 -2.12 4.05
C SER A 251 -0.13 -2.45 5.07
N LEU A 252 1.13 -2.18 4.74
CA LEU A 252 2.25 -2.31 5.66
C LEU A 252 2.96 -0.96 5.75
N LEU A 253 3.07 -0.44 6.98
CA LEU A 253 3.90 0.71 7.31
C LEU A 253 5.07 0.27 8.18
N ILE A 254 6.28 0.53 7.71
CA ILE A 254 7.51 0.34 8.48
C ILE A 254 8.12 1.72 8.73
N VAL A 255 8.23 2.11 9.99
CA VAL A 255 8.96 3.33 10.39
C VAL A 255 10.39 2.97 10.79
N PRO A 256 11.39 3.83 10.49
CA PRO A 256 12.79 3.49 10.73
C PRO A 256 13.13 3.29 12.21
N LEU A 257 12.58 4.13 13.10
CA LEU A 257 12.93 4.18 14.51
C LEU A 257 11.67 4.16 15.39
N GLY A 258 11.75 3.50 16.54
CA GLY A 258 10.64 3.48 17.51
C GLY A 258 10.72 2.32 18.48
N LYS A 259 11.55 1.33 18.21
CA LYS A 259 11.69 0.12 19.02
C LYS A 259 10.37 -0.62 19.20
N HIS A 260 10.16 -1.23 20.36
CA HIS A 260 8.99 -2.04 20.69
C HIS A 260 8.14 -1.43 21.81
N GLY A 261 6.84 -1.72 21.85
CA GLY A 261 5.98 -1.44 23.00
C GLY A 261 5.50 0.02 23.11
N TRP A 262 5.60 0.83 22.05
CA TRP A 262 5.12 2.22 22.05
C TRP A 262 3.59 2.33 22.15
N GLY A 263 2.83 1.31 21.73
CA GLY A 263 1.37 1.26 21.85
C GLY A 263 0.69 2.51 21.30
N PHE A 264 -0.18 3.13 22.13
CA PHE A 264 -0.78 4.43 21.85
C PHE A 264 -0.14 5.58 22.67
N SER A 265 1.15 5.47 22.99
CA SER A 265 1.89 6.53 23.66
C SER A 265 2.00 7.79 22.78
N ARG A 266 1.61 8.95 23.34
CA ARG A 266 1.75 10.25 22.65
C ARG A 266 3.22 10.68 22.50
N GLN A 267 4.15 10.06 23.20
CA GLN A 267 5.59 10.37 23.14
C GLN A 267 6.28 9.69 21.95
N PHE A 268 5.59 8.80 21.23
CA PHE A 268 6.15 8.17 20.05
C PHE A 268 6.22 9.18 18.89
N GLN A 269 7.41 9.36 18.30
CA GLN A 269 7.68 10.45 17.34
C GLN A 269 6.83 10.38 16.06
N ASP A 270 6.50 9.17 15.57
CA ASP A 270 5.69 8.99 14.35
C ASP A 270 4.19 8.84 14.66
N ARG A 271 3.77 9.15 15.88
CA ARG A 271 2.40 8.96 16.36
C ARG A 271 1.35 9.58 15.44
N ASP A 272 1.51 10.85 15.09
CA ASP A 272 0.53 11.59 14.27
C ASP A 272 0.38 10.99 12.87
N HIS A 273 1.47 10.45 12.30
CA HIS A 273 1.44 9.79 11.00
C HIS A 273 0.68 8.46 11.07
N ILE A 274 1.00 7.65 12.08
CA ILE A 274 0.33 6.36 12.30
C ILE A 274 -1.15 6.55 12.62
N ASP A 275 -1.51 7.53 13.44
CA ASP A 275 -2.90 7.84 13.78
C ASP A 275 -3.73 8.19 12.56
N LYS A 276 -3.18 9.03 11.67
CA LYS A 276 -3.85 9.38 10.40
C LYS A 276 -4.05 8.16 9.51
N LEU A 277 -3.03 7.29 9.43
CA LEU A 277 -3.12 6.07 8.64
C LEU A 277 -4.16 5.10 9.21
N ILE A 278 -4.17 4.87 10.53
CA ILE A 278 -5.15 4.03 11.21
C ILE A 278 -6.56 4.59 11.01
N SER A 279 -6.76 5.89 11.23
CA SER A 279 -8.06 6.55 11.07
C SER A 279 -8.56 6.46 9.62
N ALA A 280 -7.68 6.65 8.64
CA ALA A 280 -8.01 6.50 7.22
C ALA A 280 -8.35 5.05 6.87
N PHE A 281 -7.62 4.07 7.41
CA PHE A 281 -7.88 2.65 7.21
C PHE A 281 -9.25 2.25 7.79
N ILE A 282 -9.54 2.63 9.03
CA ILE A 282 -10.84 2.36 9.66
C ILE A 282 -11.97 3.01 8.85
N ALA A 283 -11.83 4.29 8.47
CA ALA A 283 -12.86 5.02 7.70
C ALA A 283 -13.15 4.38 6.34
N THR A 284 -12.18 3.73 5.72
CA THR A 284 -12.36 2.97 4.48
C THR A 284 -12.94 1.59 4.74
N SER A 285 -12.58 0.94 5.84
CA SER A 285 -13.06 -0.41 6.19
C SER A 285 -14.47 -0.42 6.80
N CYS A 286 -14.92 0.70 7.39
CA CYS A 286 -16.26 0.86 7.99
C CYS A 286 -17.33 1.35 7.02
N LYS A 287 -17.02 1.65 5.76
CA LYS A 287 -18.04 2.05 4.78
C LYS A 287 -18.63 0.81 4.12
N GLU A 288 -19.97 0.78 3.98
CA GLU A 288 -20.70 -0.16 3.09
C GLU A 288 -20.12 -0.23 1.67
N ASP A 289 -19.37 0.78 1.26
CA ASP A 289 -18.55 0.79 0.06
C ASP A 289 -17.43 -0.26 0.01
N TYR A 290 -17.16 -1.00 1.08
CA TYR A 290 -16.33 -2.20 0.94
C TYR A 290 -17.03 -3.30 0.12
N GLN A 291 -18.37 -3.31 0.08
CA GLN A 291 -19.12 -4.13 -0.90
C GLN A 291 -19.17 -3.47 -2.28
N SER A 292 -19.15 -2.14 -2.40
CA SER A 292 -18.96 -1.47 -3.68
C SER A 292 -17.48 -1.48 -4.13
N MET A 293 -16.53 -1.77 -3.25
CA MET A 293 -15.20 -2.26 -3.61
C MET A 293 -15.25 -3.67 -4.23
N HIS A 294 -16.33 -4.43 -4.13
CA HIS A 294 -16.56 -5.59 -5.01
C HIS A 294 -16.76 -5.17 -6.47
N ILE A 295 -17.32 -4.01 -6.74
CA ILE A 295 -17.27 -3.38 -8.07
C ILE A 295 -15.82 -2.92 -8.37
N ARG A 296 -15.05 -2.48 -7.38
CA ARG A 296 -13.59 -2.33 -7.47
C ARG A 296 -12.83 -3.67 -7.38
N LYS A 297 -13.42 -4.77 -6.91
CA LYS A 297 -12.84 -6.12 -7.12
C LYS A 297 -12.81 -6.50 -8.58
N GLU A 298 -13.76 -6.10 -9.38
CA GLU A 298 -13.60 -6.16 -10.84
C GLU A 298 -12.46 -5.25 -11.30
N THR A 299 -12.28 -4.05 -10.74
CA THR A 299 -11.14 -3.16 -11.05
C THR A 299 -9.83 -3.60 -10.39
N LEU A 300 -9.84 -4.27 -9.23
CA LEU A 300 -8.66 -4.92 -8.64
C LEU A 300 -8.40 -6.29 -9.26
N PHE A 301 -9.43 -7.03 -9.65
CA PHE A 301 -9.31 -8.21 -10.49
C PHE A 301 -8.86 -7.85 -11.90
N ASP A 302 -9.27 -6.69 -12.43
CA ASP A 302 -8.72 -6.07 -13.62
C ASP A 302 -7.33 -5.47 -13.39
N ARG A 303 -6.99 -4.99 -12.20
CA ARG A 303 -5.60 -4.72 -11.81
C ARG A 303 -4.77 -5.99 -11.74
N ASN A 304 -5.28 -7.10 -11.21
CA ASN A 304 -4.60 -8.40 -11.23
C ASN A 304 -4.58 -9.04 -12.63
N LYS A 305 -5.55 -8.78 -13.48
CA LYS A 305 -5.42 -9.01 -14.93
C LYS A 305 -4.38 -8.09 -15.56
N ARG A 306 -4.29 -6.83 -15.12
CA ARG A 306 -3.24 -5.87 -15.53
C ARG A 306 -1.86 -6.27 -15.00
N THR A 307 -1.73 -6.87 -13.82
CA THR A 307 -0.45 -7.36 -13.28
C THR A 307 0.04 -8.65 -13.93
N ARG A 308 -0.83 -9.43 -14.60
CA ARG A 308 -0.41 -10.57 -15.44
C ARG A 308 0.07 -10.15 -16.84
N ASP A 309 -0.32 -8.96 -17.30
CA ASP A 309 0.12 -8.34 -18.55
C ASP A 309 0.54 -6.89 -18.25
N TRP A 310 1.50 -6.72 -17.32
CA TRP A 310 1.94 -5.39 -16.87
C TRP A 310 2.51 -4.55 -18.01
N ALA A 311 3.17 -5.15 -18.99
CA ALA A 311 3.67 -4.50 -20.20
C ALA A 311 2.58 -4.25 -21.26
N LYS A 312 1.33 -4.73 -21.02
CA LYS A 312 0.16 -4.57 -21.90
C LYS A 312 0.37 -5.15 -23.30
N PHE A 313 0.91 -6.36 -23.41
CA PHE A 313 1.09 -7.09 -24.67
C PHE A 313 -0.20 -7.22 -25.50
N ARG A 314 -1.34 -7.38 -24.84
CA ARG A 314 -2.65 -7.49 -25.51
C ARG A 314 -3.11 -6.21 -26.20
N ARG A 315 -2.53 -5.04 -25.81
CA ARG A 315 -3.02 -3.73 -26.27
C ARG A 315 -3.07 -3.59 -27.78
N TYR A 316 -2.07 -4.12 -28.48
CA TYR A 316 -1.93 -4.02 -29.92
C TYR A 316 -1.90 -5.38 -30.61
N ALA A 317 -2.15 -6.48 -29.90
CA ALA A 317 -2.03 -7.84 -30.43
C ALA A 317 -2.85 -8.05 -31.70
N ASP A 318 -4.13 -7.71 -31.68
CA ASP A 318 -5.03 -7.88 -32.83
C ASP A 318 -4.63 -7.01 -34.02
N SER A 319 -4.33 -5.73 -33.79
CA SER A 319 -3.90 -4.83 -34.84
C SER A 319 -2.49 -5.13 -35.38
N ASN A 320 -1.63 -5.76 -34.58
CA ASN A 320 -0.35 -6.27 -35.05
C ASN A 320 -0.56 -7.50 -35.95
N ALA A 321 -1.40 -8.45 -35.51
CA ALA A 321 -1.74 -9.64 -36.28
C ALA A 321 -2.37 -9.26 -37.64
N GLU A 322 -3.24 -8.27 -37.68
CA GLU A 322 -3.83 -7.74 -38.92
C GLU A 322 -2.76 -7.18 -39.87
N LEU A 323 -1.85 -6.33 -39.40
CA LEU A 323 -0.75 -5.77 -40.19
C LEU A 323 0.15 -6.87 -40.79
N VAL A 324 0.47 -7.88 -39.98
CA VAL A 324 1.32 -9.02 -40.39
C VAL A 324 0.59 -9.87 -41.42
N THR A 325 -0.67 -10.24 -41.16
CA THR A 325 -1.50 -11.08 -42.07
C THR A 325 -1.69 -10.40 -43.44
N ASN A 326 -1.96 -9.11 -43.43
CA ASN A 326 -2.16 -8.30 -44.64
C ASN A 326 -0.84 -7.92 -45.33
N LYS A 327 0.31 -8.31 -44.78
CA LYS A 327 1.65 -7.93 -45.27
C LYS A 327 1.78 -6.41 -45.49
N THR A 328 1.20 -5.61 -44.59
CA THR A 328 1.16 -4.16 -44.69
C THR A 328 2.58 -3.59 -44.56
N LYS A 329 3.00 -2.78 -45.55
CA LYS A 329 4.31 -2.14 -45.50
C LYS A 329 4.31 -1.01 -44.49
N VAL A 330 5.11 -1.16 -43.41
CA VAL A 330 5.27 -0.17 -42.33
C VAL A 330 6.53 0.66 -42.56
N ASN A 331 6.37 1.96 -42.85
CA ASN A 331 7.52 2.86 -43.03
C ASN A 331 8.19 3.24 -41.73
N ALA A 332 7.41 3.46 -40.66
CA ALA A 332 7.92 3.67 -39.33
C ALA A 332 6.89 3.24 -38.26
N VAL A 333 7.40 2.65 -37.17
CA VAL A 333 6.65 2.51 -35.92
C VAL A 333 7.01 3.67 -35.02
N PHE A 334 6.02 4.46 -34.60
CA PHE A 334 6.17 5.46 -33.54
C PHE A 334 5.92 4.77 -32.22
N TYR A 335 6.98 4.62 -31.44
CA TYR A 335 7.02 3.81 -30.23
C TYR A 335 7.20 4.65 -29.00
N GLY A 336 6.27 4.60 -28.05
CA GLY A 336 6.29 5.50 -26.90
C GLY A 336 5.17 5.28 -25.88
N ASN A 337 4.90 6.34 -25.16
CA ASN A 337 3.91 6.41 -24.08
C ASN A 337 2.61 7.13 -24.50
N SER A 338 1.95 7.85 -23.56
CA SER A 338 0.73 8.63 -23.82
C SER A 338 0.90 9.69 -24.89
N ILE A 339 2.06 10.31 -25.00
CA ILE A 339 2.33 11.33 -25.99
C ILE A 339 2.21 10.72 -27.40
N THR A 340 2.83 9.58 -27.63
CA THR A 340 2.74 8.85 -28.90
C THR A 340 1.34 8.30 -29.16
N TYR A 341 0.66 7.79 -28.11
CA TYR A 341 -0.73 7.32 -28.21
C TYR A 341 -1.67 8.43 -28.65
N ASN A 342 -1.60 9.60 -27.99
CA ASN A 342 -2.44 10.76 -28.30
C ASN A 342 -2.15 11.31 -29.69
N TRP A 343 -0.88 11.32 -30.10
CA TRP A 343 -0.50 11.75 -31.45
C TRP A 343 -1.20 10.94 -32.53
N ALA A 344 -1.07 9.63 -32.47
CA ALA A 344 -1.73 8.74 -33.44
C ALA A 344 -3.27 8.86 -33.42
N LYS A 345 -3.85 9.13 -32.25
CA LYS A 345 -5.30 9.32 -32.10
C LYS A 345 -5.78 10.68 -32.63
N MET A 346 -5.06 11.75 -32.38
CA MET A 346 -5.47 13.12 -32.74
C MET A 346 -5.11 13.49 -34.17
N ARG A 347 -4.08 12.84 -34.72
CA ARG A 347 -3.54 13.14 -36.06
C ARG A 347 -3.49 11.88 -36.94
N PRO A 348 -4.60 11.12 -37.11
CA PRO A 348 -4.59 9.85 -37.83
C PRO A 348 -4.13 9.99 -39.29
N GLU A 349 -4.50 11.08 -39.96
CA GLU A 349 -4.11 11.34 -41.35
C GLU A 349 -2.59 11.46 -41.53
N PHE A 350 -1.89 12.04 -40.53
CA PHE A 350 -0.43 12.11 -40.54
C PHE A 350 0.19 10.68 -40.53
N PHE A 351 -0.38 9.78 -39.77
CA PHE A 351 0.09 8.41 -39.72
C PHE A 351 -0.23 7.62 -40.98
N HIS A 352 -1.48 7.70 -41.46
CA HIS A 352 -1.93 6.94 -42.61
C HIS A 352 -1.23 7.36 -43.89
N SER A 353 -1.15 8.68 -44.18
CA SER A 353 -0.55 9.21 -45.43
C SER A 353 0.93 8.87 -45.59
N HIS A 354 1.66 8.63 -44.48
CA HIS A 354 3.08 8.29 -44.48
C HIS A 354 3.39 6.81 -44.25
N GLY A 355 2.37 5.95 -44.07
CA GLY A 355 2.55 4.55 -43.71
C GLY A 355 3.20 4.36 -42.34
N PHE A 356 2.85 5.21 -41.38
CA PHE A 356 3.30 5.15 -40.01
C PHE A 356 2.30 4.39 -39.13
N VAL A 357 2.82 3.75 -38.10
CA VAL A 357 2.02 2.99 -37.12
C VAL A 357 2.33 3.49 -35.71
N GLY A 358 1.31 3.95 -34.98
CA GLY A 358 1.44 4.36 -33.59
C GLY A 358 1.35 3.18 -32.64
N ARG A 359 2.37 3.02 -31.77
CA ARG A 359 2.43 1.99 -30.73
C ARG A 359 2.76 2.63 -29.38
N GLY A 360 2.03 3.70 -29.05
CA GLY A 360 2.09 4.37 -27.75
C GLY A 360 1.14 3.78 -26.74
N ILE A 361 1.54 3.65 -25.49
CA ILE A 361 0.67 3.20 -24.39
C ILE A 361 0.79 4.17 -23.22
N SER A 362 -0.34 4.75 -22.81
CA SER A 362 -0.38 5.76 -21.73
C SER A 362 0.15 5.21 -20.42
N GLY A 363 0.99 6.02 -19.76
CA GLY A 363 1.58 5.74 -18.44
C GLY A 363 2.81 4.84 -18.47
N GLN A 364 3.18 4.24 -19.61
CA GLN A 364 4.32 3.33 -19.68
C GLN A 364 5.67 4.02 -19.52
N THR A 365 6.53 3.36 -18.77
CA THR A 365 7.95 3.66 -18.59
C THR A 365 8.80 2.94 -19.64
N SER A 366 10.10 3.27 -19.70
CA SER A 366 11.06 2.62 -20.61
C SER A 366 11.15 1.10 -20.38
N SER A 367 10.99 0.63 -19.14
CA SER A 367 11.04 -0.79 -18.80
C SER A 367 9.90 -1.59 -19.43
N GLU A 368 8.67 -1.08 -19.37
CA GLU A 368 7.50 -1.70 -20.02
C GLU A 368 7.62 -1.66 -21.54
N MET A 369 8.11 -0.55 -22.06
CA MET A 369 8.37 -0.40 -23.49
C MET A 369 9.41 -1.42 -23.98
N LEU A 370 10.51 -1.62 -23.26
CA LEU A 370 11.54 -2.58 -23.63
C LEU A 370 10.96 -4.01 -23.74
N VAL A 371 10.14 -4.42 -22.78
CA VAL A 371 9.57 -5.79 -22.77
C VAL A 371 8.65 -6.07 -23.96
N ARG A 372 7.80 -5.12 -24.38
CA ARG A 372 6.89 -5.31 -25.52
C ARG A 372 7.50 -4.94 -26.88
N PHE A 373 8.77 -4.57 -26.95
CA PHE A 373 9.44 -4.09 -28.15
C PHE A 373 9.42 -5.13 -29.30
N ARG A 374 9.56 -6.41 -28.97
CA ARG A 374 9.51 -7.48 -29.99
C ARG A 374 8.18 -7.50 -30.72
N GLN A 375 7.08 -7.62 -29.98
CA GLN A 375 5.73 -7.75 -30.54
C GLN A 375 5.28 -6.51 -31.31
N ASP A 376 5.56 -5.32 -30.74
CA ASP A 376 5.01 -4.06 -31.23
C ASP A 376 5.92 -3.33 -32.24
N VAL A 377 7.17 -3.82 -32.41
CA VAL A 377 8.11 -3.23 -33.36
C VAL A 377 8.74 -4.28 -34.25
N ILE A 378 9.45 -5.27 -33.67
CA ILE A 378 10.26 -6.20 -34.47
C ILE A 378 9.40 -7.03 -35.41
N GLU A 379 8.31 -7.61 -34.94
CA GLU A 379 7.41 -8.47 -35.71
C GLU A 379 6.63 -7.72 -36.80
N LEU A 380 6.58 -6.39 -36.74
CA LEU A 380 5.97 -5.57 -37.80
C LEU A 380 6.94 -5.24 -38.94
N HIS A 381 8.20 -5.60 -38.80
CA HIS A 381 9.26 -5.37 -39.80
C HIS A 381 9.29 -3.96 -40.40
N PRO A 382 9.22 -2.88 -39.59
CA PRO A 382 9.23 -1.53 -40.12
C PRO A 382 10.60 -1.13 -40.67
N LYS A 383 10.62 -0.14 -41.57
CA LYS A 383 11.89 0.45 -42.00
C LYS A 383 12.59 1.23 -40.87
N ASN A 384 11.79 1.91 -40.03
CA ASN A 384 12.28 2.73 -38.92
C ASN A 384 11.48 2.47 -37.67
N VAL A 385 12.11 2.70 -36.49
CA VAL A 385 11.38 2.87 -35.22
C VAL A 385 11.74 4.23 -34.61
N VAL A 386 10.72 5.03 -34.33
CA VAL A 386 10.81 6.37 -33.72
C VAL A 386 10.53 6.18 -32.22
N ILE A 387 11.55 6.30 -31.38
CA ILE A 387 11.46 6.03 -29.93
C ILE A 387 11.33 7.37 -29.18
N LEU A 388 10.22 7.56 -28.51
CA LEU A 388 9.92 8.71 -27.64
C LEU A 388 9.51 8.21 -26.27
N CYS A 389 10.45 8.17 -25.32
CA CYS A 389 10.22 7.71 -23.95
C CYS A 389 11.10 8.44 -22.94
N GLY A 390 10.83 8.23 -21.63
CA GLY A 390 11.55 8.83 -20.51
C GLY A 390 10.66 9.73 -19.63
N THR A 391 9.60 10.32 -20.18
CA THR A 391 8.68 11.19 -19.40
C THR A 391 8.11 10.49 -18.16
N ASN A 392 7.61 9.26 -18.31
CA ASN A 392 6.99 8.51 -17.21
C ASN A 392 8.01 7.87 -16.27
N ASP A 393 9.24 7.67 -16.72
CA ASP A 393 10.37 7.25 -15.89
C ASP A 393 10.73 8.38 -14.91
N ILE A 394 10.90 9.59 -15.41
CA ILE A 394 11.14 10.80 -14.59
C ILE A 394 9.93 11.08 -13.67
N ALA A 395 8.71 10.89 -14.17
CA ALA A 395 7.49 11.02 -13.38
C ALA A 395 7.30 9.88 -12.35
N GLN A 396 8.18 8.88 -12.33
CA GLN A 396 8.19 7.73 -11.41
C GLN A 396 6.87 6.91 -11.42
N ASN A 397 6.24 6.74 -12.58
CA ASN A 397 4.95 6.07 -12.70
C ASN A 397 4.96 4.60 -12.21
N ASN A 398 6.09 3.93 -12.27
CA ASN A 398 6.30 2.55 -11.76
C ASN A 398 7.38 2.51 -10.66
N GLY A 399 7.48 3.58 -9.86
CA GLY A 399 8.52 3.76 -8.86
C GLY A 399 9.78 4.45 -9.40
N THR A 400 10.74 4.66 -8.50
CA THR A 400 11.98 5.38 -8.80
C THR A 400 12.90 4.56 -9.70
N ILE A 401 13.39 5.16 -10.79
CA ILE A 401 14.40 4.59 -11.70
C ILE A 401 15.44 5.67 -11.98
N SER A 402 16.72 5.31 -12.04
CA SER A 402 17.77 6.28 -12.39
C SER A 402 17.75 6.63 -13.88
N LEU A 403 18.30 7.80 -14.24
CA LEU A 403 18.41 8.22 -15.64
C LEU A 403 19.32 7.26 -16.43
N GLU A 404 20.37 6.69 -15.80
CA GLU A 404 21.25 5.71 -16.41
C GLU A 404 20.49 4.42 -16.76
N ASN A 405 19.61 3.93 -15.89
CA ASN A 405 18.80 2.75 -16.15
C ASN A 405 17.74 3.03 -17.23
N THR A 406 17.13 4.21 -17.20
CA THR A 406 16.22 4.66 -18.28
C THR A 406 16.95 4.70 -19.62
N MET A 407 18.16 5.27 -19.65
CA MET A 407 18.99 5.29 -20.84
C MET A 407 19.42 3.88 -21.25
N GLY A 408 19.74 2.98 -20.32
CA GLY A 408 20.03 1.57 -20.58
C GLY A 408 18.89 0.86 -21.31
N ASN A 409 17.65 1.09 -20.92
CA ASN A 409 16.47 0.57 -21.63
C ASN A 409 16.36 1.13 -23.06
N ILE A 410 16.63 2.43 -23.25
CA ILE A 410 16.65 3.07 -24.59
C ILE A 410 17.76 2.46 -25.46
N ILE A 411 18.95 2.26 -24.93
CA ILE A 411 20.07 1.60 -25.60
C ILE A 411 19.67 0.20 -26.05
N SER A 412 19.09 -0.60 -25.16
CA SER A 412 18.64 -1.97 -25.47
C SER A 412 17.63 -1.99 -26.62
N MET A 413 16.65 -1.07 -26.63
CA MET A 413 15.70 -0.95 -27.73
C MET A 413 16.39 -0.60 -29.06
N CYS A 414 17.40 0.26 -29.05
CA CYS A 414 18.18 0.59 -30.25
C CYS A 414 19.00 -0.62 -30.76
N GLU A 415 19.59 -1.38 -29.87
CA GLU A 415 20.37 -2.58 -30.20
C GLU A 415 19.47 -3.66 -30.79
N LEU A 416 18.31 -3.91 -30.17
CA LEU A 416 17.28 -4.80 -30.68
C LEU A 416 16.80 -4.39 -32.09
N ALA A 417 16.56 -3.11 -32.30
CA ALA A 417 16.18 -2.60 -33.63
C ALA A 417 17.26 -2.88 -34.66
N LYS A 418 18.53 -2.51 -34.39
CA LYS A 418 19.67 -2.71 -35.31
C LYS A 418 19.88 -4.21 -35.61
N ALA A 419 19.82 -5.07 -34.59
CA ALA A 419 19.95 -6.53 -34.77
C ALA A 419 18.88 -7.12 -35.71
N ASN A 420 17.71 -6.47 -35.79
CA ASN A 420 16.61 -6.87 -36.69
C ASN A 420 16.53 -6.01 -37.98
N LYS A 421 17.59 -5.30 -38.35
CA LYS A 421 17.70 -4.47 -39.55
C LYS A 421 16.68 -3.31 -39.59
N ILE A 422 16.20 -2.88 -38.46
CA ILE A 422 15.29 -1.74 -38.27
C ILE A 422 16.17 -0.53 -37.88
N ARG A 423 15.98 0.61 -38.55
CA ARG A 423 16.72 1.85 -38.25
C ARG A 423 16.10 2.56 -37.03
N PRO A 424 16.80 2.62 -35.88
CA PRO A 424 16.31 3.41 -34.74
C PRO A 424 16.43 4.91 -35.03
N VAL A 425 15.47 5.67 -34.49
CA VAL A 425 15.43 7.13 -34.48
C VAL A 425 15.08 7.55 -33.05
N LEU A 426 15.95 8.29 -32.40
CA LEU A 426 15.76 8.71 -31.02
C LEU A 426 15.18 10.13 -30.96
N CYS A 427 14.18 10.35 -30.14
CA CYS A 427 13.59 11.65 -29.89
C CYS A 427 14.01 12.20 -28.52
N SER A 428 14.14 13.52 -28.44
CA SER A 428 14.20 14.18 -27.13
C SER A 428 12.90 13.95 -26.36
N VAL A 429 12.99 13.77 -25.05
CA VAL A 429 11.87 13.86 -24.12
C VAL A 429 11.31 15.29 -24.19
N LEU A 430 9.99 15.43 -24.22
CA LEU A 430 9.35 16.74 -24.30
C LEU A 430 9.50 17.53 -23.00
N PRO A 431 9.46 18.87 -23.06
CA PRO A 431 9.49 19.70 -21.86
C PRO A 431 8.31 19.43 -20.93
N ALA A 432 8.55 19.43 -19.63
CA ALA A 432 7.52 19.44 -18.59
C ALA A 432 8.09 20.12 -17.34
N ARG A 433 7.30 21.05 -16.72
CA ARG A 433 7.70 21.70 -15.46
C ARG A 433 7.49 20.80 -14.28
N SER A 434 6.40 20.07 -14.28
CA SER A 434 5.97 19.22 -13.19
C SER A 434 5.02 18.14 -13.68
N PHE A 435 4.76 17.17 -12.84
CA PHE A 435 3.79 16.12 -13.09
C PHE A 435 2.66 16.24 -12.07
N ARG A 436 1.45 16.66 -12.49
CA ARG A 436 0.31 16.86 -11.58
C ARG A 436 -0.07 15.63 -10.79
N TRP A 437 0.21 14.44 -11.32
CA TRP A 437 -0.06 13.15 -10.64
C TRP A 437 1.06 12.69 -9.71
N ASN A 438 2.24 13.33 -9.77
CA ASN A 438 3.35 13.10 -8.83
C ASN A 438 4.07 14.42 -8.50
N PRO A 439 3.54 15.21 -7.57
CA PRO A 439 4.11 16.51 -7.20
C PRO A 439 5.43 16.41 -6.42
N PHE A 440 5.88 15.19 -6.06
CA PHE A 440 7.15 14.97 -5.36
C PHE A 440 8.36 15.05 -6.30
N VAL A 441 8.16 14.99 -7.60
CA VAL A 441 9.22 15.22 -8.59
C VAL A 441 9.35 16.74 -8.83
N VAL A 442 10.23 17.38 -8.06
CA VAL A 442 10.39 18.84 -8.03
C VAL A 442 11.40 19.37 -9.04
N ASP A 443 12.21 18.51 -9.63
CA ASP A 443 13.32 18.81 -10.55
C ASP A 443 13.11 18.22 -11.95
N ALA A 444 11.86 18.08 -12.37
CA ALA A 444 11.50 17.49 -13.66
C ALA A 444 12.21 18.16 -14.88
N PRO A 445 12.31 19.50 -15.00
CA PRO A 445 13.03 20.13 -16.11
C PRO A 445 14.51 19.74 -16.17
N GLN A 446 15.18 19.67 -15.02
CA GLN A 446 16.60 19.31 -14.92
C GLN A 446 16.84 17.85 -15.32
N GLN A 447 16.00 16.93 -14.83
CA GLN A 447 16.07 15.50 -15.18
C GLN A 447 15.78 15.29 -16.68
N ILE A 448 14.80 16.02 -17.26
CA ILE A 448 14.51 15.96 -18.70
C ILE A 448 15.71 16.42 -19.52
N GLN A 449 16.34 17.54 -19.15
CA GLN A 449 17.54 18.03 -19.83
C GLN A 449 18.68 17.04 -19.75
N ALA A 450 18.96 16.51 -18.55
CA ALA A 450 20.03 15.51 -18.34
C ALA A 450 19.79 14.25 -19.19
N LEU A 451 18.57 13.71 -19.21
CA LEU A 451 18.25 12.56 -20.04
C LEU A 451 18.38 12.88 -21.55
N ASN A 452 17.96 14.06 -21.98
CA ASN A 452 18.06 14.51 -23.38
C ASN A 452 19.54 14.62 -23.83
N GLU A 453 20.43 15.10 -22.96
CA GLU A 453 21.88 15.12 -23.28
C GLU A 453 22.44 13.68 -23.38
N MET A 454 22.04 12.76 -22.53
CA MET A 454 22.44 11.35 -22.64
C MET A 454 21.96 10.73 -23.95
N ILE A 455 20.69 10.94 -24.33
CA ILE A 455 20.10 10.42 -25.57
C ILE A 455 20.84 11.00 -26.78
N LYS A 456 21.07 12.31 -26.80
CA LYS A 456 21.76 13.03 -27.88
C LYS A 456 23.22 12.56 -28.05
N ALA A 457 23.95 12.43 -26.95
CA ALA A 457 25.31 11.93 -26.95
C ALA A 457 25.41 10.49 -27.48
N TYR A 458 24.51 9.61 -27.02
CA TYR A 458 24.43 8.23 -27.50
C TYR A 458 24.09 8.16 -29.00
N ALA A 459 23.11 8.96 -29.46
CA ALA A 459 22.73 9.04 -30.85
C ALA A 459 23.91 9.49 -31.75
N ALA A 460 24.64 10.53 -31.36
CA ALA A 460 25.82 11.01 -32.06
C ALA A 460 26.93 9.95 -32.14
N LYS A 461 27.28 9.34 -31.00
CA LYS A 461 28.33 8.28 -30.92
C LYS A 461 28.01 7.07 -31.81
N ASN A 462 26.71 6.70 -31.89
CA ASN A 462 26.28 5.48 -32.59
C ASN A 462 25.71 5.73 -33.99
N LYS A 463 25.81 6.96 -34.52
CA LYS A 463 25.28 7.39 -35.83
C LYS A 463 23.80 7.10 -36.00
N ILE A 464 23.03 7.29 -34.89
CA ILE A 464 21.57 7.18 -34.86
C ILE A 464 20.97 8.55 -35.15
N LEU A 465 19.86 8.60 -35.90
CA LEU A 465 19.13 9.85 -36.12
C LEU A 465 18.53 10.37 -34.81
N TYR A 466 18.74 11.65 -34.53
CA TYR A 466 18.20 12.32 -33.37
C TYR A 466 17.17 13.38 -33.79
N VAL A 467 16.04 13.42 -33.11
CA VAL A 467 14.95 14.36 -33.35
C VAL A 467 14.80 15.27 -32.15
N ASP A 468 15.12 16.53 -32.32
CA ASP A 468 15.03 17.52 -31.25
C ASP A 468 13.65 18.22 -31.23
N TYR A 469 12.70 17.61 -30.55
CA TYR A 469 11.42 18.26 -30.27
C TYR A 469 11.54 19.23 -29.09
N TYR A 470 12.42 18.95 -28.12
CA TYR A 470 12.58 19.74 -26.91
C TYR A 470 12.87 21.19 -27.23
N SER A 471 13.90 21.48 -28.02
CA SER A 471 14.31 22.83 -28.36
C SER A 471 13.22 23.64 -29.11
N ALA A 472 12.37 22.96 -29.89
CA ALA A 472 11.28 23.61 -30.59
C ALA A 472 10.10 23.98 -29.67
N MET A 473 9.91 23.26 -28.56
CA MET A 473 8.70 23.31 -27.75
C MET A 473 8.90 23.86 -26.33
N VAL A 474 10.15 23.98 -25.86
CA VAL A 474 10.48 24.44 -24.50
C VAL A 474 10.28 25.95 -24.35
N ASP A 475 9.71 26.38 -23.23
CA ASP A 475 9.68 27.79 -22.80
C ASP A 475 10.88 28.15 -21.89
N THR A 476 10.85 29.37 -21.33
CA THR A 476 11.91 29.89 -20.46
C THR A 476 12.08 29.15 -19.16
N ASP A 477 11.06 28.42 -18.69
CA ASP A 477 11.00 27.78 -17.37
C ASP A 477 11.13 26.24 -17.48
N GLY A 478 11.49 25.72 -18.66
CA GLY A 478 11.66 24.30 -18.91
C GLY A 478 10.37 23.51 -19.14
N GLY A 479 9.22 24.19 -19.25
CA GLY A 479 7.94 23.60 -19.58
C GLY A 479 7.60 23.69 -21.07
N LEU A 480 6.43 23.16 -21.45
CA LEU A 480 5.89 23.36 -22.79
C LEU A 480 5.44 24.83 -22.98
N LYS A 481 5.76 25.42 -24.14
CA LYS A 481 5.29 26.75 -24.53
C LYS A 481 3.78 26.88 -24.37
N LYS A 482 3.33 28.07 -23.96
CA LYS A 482 1.91 28.38 -23.78
C LYS A 482 1.09 28.01 -25.03
N GLY A 483 -0.03 27.31 -24.82
CA GLY A 483 -0.94 26.87 -25.89
C GLY A 483 -0.58 25.54 -26.54
N LEU A 484 0.54 24.89 -26.14
CA LEU A 484 0.90 23.57 -26.66
C LEU A 484 0.36 22.44 -25.82
N SER A 485 -0.06 22.67 -24.56
CA SER A 485 -0.60 21.68 -23.64
C SER A 485 -1.63 22.29 -22.70
N LYS A 486 -2.55 21.46 -22.17
CA LYS A 486 -3.49 21.84 -21.09
C LYS A 486 -3.00 21.39 -19.70
N ASP A 487 -2.17 20.36 -19.64
CA ASP A 487 -1.71 19.71 -18.40
C ASP A 487 -0.18 19.80 -18.21
N GLU A 488 0.49 20.59 -19.07
CA GLU A 488 1.93 20.84 -19.10
C GLU A 488 2.80 19.63 -19.52
N VAL A 489 2.18 18.53 -19.94
CA VAL A 489 2.89 17.30 -20.35
C VAL A 489 2.45 16.80 -21.73
N HIS A 490 1.14 16.76 -21.98
CA HIS A 490 0.58 16.18 -23.20
C HIS A 490 0.35 17.26 -24.25
N PRO A 491 0.98 17.17 -25.44
CA PRO A 491 0.74 18.13 -26.52
C PRO A 491 -0.71 18.11 -27.00
N LEU A 492 -1.22 19.29 -27.33
CA LEU A 492 -2.43 19.49 -28.13
C LEU A 492 -2.11 19.29 -29.62
N GLU A 493 -3.11 19.40 -30.50
CA GLU A 493 -2.92 19.38 -31.95
C GLU A 493 -1.88 20.40 -32.42
N THR A 494 -1.86 21.58 -31.81
CA THR A 494 -0.86 22.61 -32.06
C THR A 494 0.56 22.17 -31.75
N GLY A 495 0.75 21.38 -30.69
CA GLY A 495 2.05 20.81 -30.33
C GLY A 495 2.49 19.72 -31.32
N TYR A 496 1.59 18.82 -31.71
CA TYR A 496 1.90 17.83 -32.74
C TYR A 496 2.18 18.43 -34.10
N ALA A 497 1.49 19.52 -34.48
CA ALA A 497 1.76 20.26 -35.72
C ALA A 497 3.21 20.84 -35.78
N ILE A 498 3.83 21.11 -34.62
CA ILE A 498 5.26 21.46 -34.52
C ILE A 498 6.14 20.23 -34.70
N MET A 499 5.77 19.08 -34.14
CA MET A 499 6.56 17.84 -34.15
C MET A 499 6.61 17.20 -35.55
N GLU A 500 5.52 17.27 -36.33
CA GLU A 500 5.37 16.61 -37.63
C GLU A 500 6.43 17.03 -38.66
N PRO A 501 6.68 18.30 -38.95
CA PRO A 501 7.71 18.69 -39.91
C PRO A 501 9.12 18.34 -39.45
N ILE A 502 9.39 18.35 -38.16
CA ILE A 502 10.70 18.01 -37.60
C ILE A 502 11.05 16.53 -37.87
N ILE A 503 10.10 15.61 -37.60
CA ILE A 503 10.33 14.18 -37.86
C ILE A 503 10.39 13.86 -39.33
N LEU A 504 9.55 14.44 -40.16
CA LEU A 504 9.58 14.25 -41.62
C LEU A 504 10.92 14.69 -42.22
N LYS A 505 11.43 15.87 -41.83
CA LYS A 505 12.76 16.34 -42.21
C LYS A 505 13.86 15.35 -41.80
N THR A 506 13.80 14.85 -40.58
CA THR A 506 14.79 13.90 -40.07
C THR A 506 14.75 12.58 -40.84
N LEU A 507 13.58 12.06 -41.15
CA LEU A 507 13.38 10.85 -41.94
C LEU A 507 13.66 11.04 -43.44
N LYS A 508 13.87 12.29 -43.91
CA LYS A 508 14.01 12.69 -45.33
C LYS A 508 12.78 12.28 -46.15
N ILE A 509 11.61 12.49 -45.60
CA ILE A 509 10.32 12.29 -46.28
C ILE A 509 9.78 13.68 -46.68
N GLN A 510 9.40 13.80 -47.95
CA GLN A 510 8.75 15.04 -48.46
C GLN A 510 7.31 15.06 -47.91
N ASN A 511 6.85 16.28 -47.53
CA ASN A 511 5.43 16.50 -47.26
C ASN A 511 4.64 16.24 -48.57
N LYS A 512 3.73 15.28 -48.52
CA LYS A 512 2.78 15.04 -49.60
C LYS A 512 1.61 15.97 -49.49
#